data_558cba954215b4568185c6f65fb7038b
#
_entry.id   558cba954215b4568185c6f65fb7038b
#
_cell.length_a   1.000
_cell.length_b   1.000
_cell.length_c   1.000
_cell.angle_alpha   90.00
_cell.angle_beta   90.00
_cell.angle_gamma   90.00
#
_symmetry.space_group_name_H-M   'P 1'
#
loop_
_entity.id
_entity.type
_entity.pdbx_description
1 polymer ?
#
loop_
_entity_poly.entity_id
_entity_poly.type
_entity_poly.pdbx_seq_one_letter_code
_entity_poly.pdbx_strand_id
1 'polypeptide(L)'
;MKMIRRQALSLLAGLAAAVTLPLGGMAQAQTMPAPLDNPGEVKIALVRYLSTGDFFQAYLSGVEQQAKALGVDLRVFDSRQDAALQADMVDQAIALGVDGIIIQHGLTESMQEAAQRAVDAGIKVVAFDVNVENKAIPQVEQSDYLLGKLALEQA
;
A
#
# COMPACT_ATOMS: atom_id res chain seq x y z
N MET A 1 -13.84 87.13 -31.62
CA MET A 1 -13.93 86.74 -33.03
C MET A 1 -13.34 85.34 -33.17
N LYS A 2 -14.18 84.34 -33.51
CA LYS A 2 -13.86 83.11 -34.22
C LYS A 2 -12.76 82.19 -33.54
N MET A 3 -12.87 80.88 -33.39
CA MET A 3 -13.77 79.85 -33.96
C MET A 3 -13.37 78.50 -33.32
N ILE A 4 -14.37 77.79 -33.01
CA ILE A 4 -14.48 76.38 -32.70
C ILE A 4 -13.49 75.45 -33.45
N ARG A 5 -12.88 74.46 -32.75
CA ARG A 5 -12.72 73.13 -33.31
C ARG A 5 -12.69 72.15 -32.22
N ARG A 6 -13.74 71.32 -32.27
CA ARG A 6 -13.91 70.02 -31.63
C ARG A 6 -12.95 69.05 -32.26
N GLN A 7 -12.25 68.21 -31.48
CA GLN A 7 -11.82 66.88 -31.92
C GLN A 7 -11.80 65.92 -30.75
N ALA A 8 -12.65 65.08 -30.83
CA ALA A 8 -12.82 63.67 -30.55
C ALA A 8 -11.78 63.05 -29.61
N LEU A 9 -12.25 62.65 -28.39
CA LEU A 9 -11.65 61.64 -27.55
C LEU A 9 -11.97 60.29 -28.18
N SER A 10 -10.98 59.58 -28.66
CA SER A 10 -11.03 58.15 -28.95
C SER A 10 -10.78 57.38 -27.67
N LEU A 11 -11.83 56.76 -27.16
CA LEU A 11 -11.82 55.75 -26.11
C LEU A 11 -11.12 54.48 -26.62
N LEU A 12 -9.91 54.22 -26.16
CA LEU A 12 -9.28 52.92 -26.24
C LEU A 12 -9.72 52.12 -25.00
N ALA A 13 -10.79 51.37 -25.16
CA ALA A 13 -11.17 50.34 -24.20
C ALA A 13 -10.21 49.15 -24.35
N GLY A 14 -9.20 49.11 -23.51
CA GLY A 14 -8.33 47.95 -23.35
C GLY A 14 -9.10 46.79 -22.70
N LEU A 15 -9.43 45.80 -23.48
CA LEU A 15 -10.00 44.53 -23.02
C LEU A 15 -8.89 43.75 -22.28
N ALA A 16 -8.81 43.88 -20.98
CA ALA A 16 -8.00 43.02 -20.14
C ALA A 16 -8.72 41.68 -20.05
N ALA A 17 -8.36 40.72 -20.92
CA ALA A 17 -8.75 39.36 -20.78
C ALA A 17 -8.03 38.77 -19.57
N ALA A 18 -8.72 38.69 -18.43
CA ALA A 18 -8.29 37.93 -17.27
C ALA A 18 -8.34 36.46 -17.64
N VAL A 19 -7.19 35.90 -18.00
CA VAL A 19 -7.02 34.44 -18.10
C VAL A 19 -7.05 33.88 -16.68
N THR A 20 -8.21 33.54 -16.20
CA THR A 20 -8.35 32.70 -15.00
C THR A 20 -7.92 31.29 -15.37
N LEU A 21 -6.66 30.94 -15.11
CA LEU A 21 -6.21 29.59 -15.07
C LEU A 21 -6.98 28.87 -13.93
N PRO A 22 -7.68 27.78 -14.19
CA PRO A 22 -8.23 26.97 -13.12
C PRO A 22 -7.06 26.27 -12.41
N LEU A 23 -6.53 26.89 -11.35
CA LEU A 23 -5.71 26.23 -10.33
C LEU A 23 -6.63 25.34 -9.46
N GLY A 24 -7.15 24.33 -10.07
CA GLY A 24 -7.97 23.31 -9.43
C GLY A 24 -7.66 22.00 -10.08
N GLY A 25 -6.46 21.50 -9.87
CA GLY A 25 -6.23 20.08 -9.98
C GLY A 25 -7.12 19.42 -8.91
N MET A 26 -8.36 19.12 -9.25
CA MET A 26 -9.16 18.17 -8.47
C MET A 26 -8.36 16.87 -8.49
N ALA A 27 -7.67 16.56 -7.38
CA ALA A 27 -7.26 15.22 -7.11
C ALA A 27 -8.54 14.39 -7.22
N GLN A 28 -8.68 13.69 -8.34
CA GLN A 28 -9.75 12.70 -8.49
C GLN A 28 -9.50 11.73 -7.36
N ALA A 29 -10.38 11.73 -6.36
CA ALA A 29 -10.43 10.68 -5.37
C ALA A 29 -10.59 9.39 -6.18
N GLN A 30 -9.52 8.61 -6.28
CA GLN A 30 -9.59 7.31 -6.90
C GLN A 30 -10.56 6.51 -6.05
N THR A 31 -11.70 6.14 -6.63
CA THR A 31 -12.62 5.22 -5.99
C THR A 31 -11.86 3.91 -5.81
N MET A 32 -11.64 3.52 -4.57
CA MET A 32 -10.98 2.26 -4.27
C MET A 32 -11.89 1.12 -4.74
N PRO A 33 -11.32 0.07 -5.37
CA PRO A 33 -12.13 -1.09 -5.75
C PRO A 33 -12.58 -1.85 -4.50
N ALA A 34 -13.72 -2.56 -4.60
CA ALA A 34 -14.16 -3.44 -3.53
C ALA A 34 -13.06 -4.47 -3.16
N PRO A 35 -12.89 -4.81 -1.87
CA PRO A 35 -13.69 -4.39 -0.71
C PRO A 35 -13.24 -3.06 -0.07
N LEU A 36 -12.25 -2.36 -0.63
CA LEU A 36 -11.69 -1.12 -0.07
C LEU A 36 -12.58 0.11 -0.29
N ASP A 37 -13.72 -0.03 -0.97
CA ASP A 37 -14.77 0.98 -1.03
C ASP A 37 -15.48 1.19 0.33
N ASN A 38 -15.43 0.17 1.22
CA ASN A 38 -15.85 0.23 2.63
C ASN A 38 -14.68 -0.16 3.56
N PRO A 39 -13.61 0.60 3.62
CA PRO A 39 -12.35 0.18 4.24
C PRO A 39 -12.47 -0.12 5.75
N GLY A 40 -13.39 0.52 6.47
CA GLY A 40 -13.62 0.27 7.90
C GLY A 40 -14.12 -1.14 8.24
N GLU A 41 -14.59 -1.90 7.26
CA GLU A 41 -15.04 -3.28 7.41
C GLU A 41 -13.94 -4.30 7.08
N VAL A 42 -12.84 -3.86 6.43
CA VAL A 42 -11.74 -4.73 6.01
C VAL A 42 -10.76 -4.95 7.15
N LYS A 43 -10.50 -6.22 7.45
CA LYS A 43 -9.55 -6.67 8.48
C LYS A 43 -8.35 -7.36 7.84
N ILE A 44 -7.17 -6.87 8.14
CA ILE A 44 -5.91 -7.44 7.64
C ILE A 44 -5.04 -7.89 8.82
N ALA A 45 -4.53 -9.12 8.74
CA ALA A 45 -3.51 -9.60 9.66
C ALA A 45 -2.11 -9.48 9.03
N LEU A 46 -1.16 -8.93 9.76
CA LEU A 46 0.26 -9.00 9.46
C LEU A 46 0.90 -10.01 10.41
N VAL A 47 1.29 -11.16 9.89
CA VAL A 47 1.94 -12.24 10.65
C VAL A 47 3.44 -12.21 10.39
N ARG A 48 4.21 -11.78 11.37
CA ARG A 48 5.65 -11.49 11.26
C ARG A 48 6.50 -12.62 11.85
N TYR A 49 7.54 -13.00 11.10
CA TYR A 49 8.60 -13.86 11.61
C TYR A 49 9.78 -13.03 12.17
N LEU A 50 10.22 -12.03 11.39
CA LEU A 50 11.32 -11.13 11.76
C LEU A 50 10.77 -9.77 12.20
N SER A 51 11.18 -9.31 13.39
CA SER A 51 10.67 -8.07 13.99
C SER A 51 11.74 -7.15 14.56
N THR A 52 13.00 -7.59 14.65
CA THR A 52 14.09 -6.84 15.26
C THR A 52 14.98 -6.16 14.21
N GLY A 53 15.50 -4.98 14.54
CA GLY A 53 16.35 -4.15 13.67
C GLY A 53 15.56 -3.09 12.89
N ASP A 54 16.29 -2.07 12.45
CA ASP A 54 15.73 -0.84 11.86
C ASP A 54 14.89 -1.12 10.60
N PHE A 55 15.33 -2.06 9.77
CA PHE A 55 14.59 -2.45 8.57
C PHE A 55 13.18 -2.95 8.91
N PHE A 56 13.07 -3.89 9.87
CA PHE A 56 11.77 -4.47 10.24
C PHE A 56 10.88 -3.51 11.01
N GLN A 57 11.46 -2.54 11.72
CA GLN A 57 10.70 -1.46 12.34
C GLN A 57 10.17 -0.48 11.29
N ALA A 58 11.00 -0.10 10.31
CA ALA A 58 10.58 0.75 9.19
C ALA A 58 9.50 0.06 8.35
N TYR A 59 9.63 -1.24 8.08
CA TYR A 59 8.63 -2.04 7.39
C TYR A 59 7.28 -2.00 8.14
N LEU A 60 7.27 -2.30 9.44
CA LEU A 60 6.04 -2.24 10.26
C LEU A 60 5.41 -0.86 10.21
N SER A 61 6.21 0.19 10.42
CA SER A 61 5.72 1.58 10.38
C SER A 61 5.07 1.92 9.03
N GLY A 62 5.66 1.45 7.91
CA GLY A 62 5.09 1.63 6.58
C GLY A 62 3.74 0.92 6.41
N VAL A 63 3.63 -0.33 6.90
CA VAL A 63 2.37 -1.09 6.85
C VAL A 63 1.29 -0.41 7.70
N GLU A 64 1.63 0.03 8.92
CA GLU A 64 0.69 0.74 9.80
C GLU A 64 0.22 2.07 9.22
N GLN A 65 1.12 2.85 8.62
CA GLN A 65 0.78 4.10 7.94
C GLN A 65 -0.15 3.84 6.75
N GLN A 66 0.13 2.81 5.95
CA GLN A 66 -0.71 2.46 4.81
C GLN A 66 -2.08 1.94 5.25
N ALA A 67 -2.14 1.08 6.26
CA ALA A 67 -3.39 0.60 6.83
C ALA A 67 -4.27 1.75 7.33
N LYS A 68 -3.65 2.70 8.04
CA LYS A 68 -4.33 3.93 8.49
C LYS A 68 -4.82 4.78 7.32
N ALA A 69 -4.01 4.95 6.29
CA ALA A 69 -4.37 5.75 5.11
C ALA A 69 -5.54 5.11 4.33
N LEU A 70 -5.60 3.78 4.30
CA LEU A 70 -6.69 3.01 3.68
C LEU A 70 -7.91 2.84 4.60
N GLY A 71 -7.79 3.13 5.90
CA GLY A 71 -8.87 2.95 6.89
C GLY A 71 -9.16 1.49 7.23
N VAL A 72 -8.23 0.55 7.01
CA VAL A 72 -8.41 -0.88 7.32
C VAL A 72 -8.02 -1.21 8.76
N ASP A 73 -8.68 -2.20 9.38
CA ASP A 73 -8.32 -2.73 10.70
C ASP A 73 -7.12 -3.66 10.56
N LEU A 74 -5.94 -3.19 10.97
CA LEU A 74 -4.70 -3.97 10.94
C LEU A 74 -4.47 -4.68 12.26
N ARG A 75 -4.28 -6.00 12.21
CA ARG A 75 -3.87 -6.85 13.34
C ARG A 75 -2.44 -7.32 13.13
N VAL A 76 -1.55 -7.00 14.07
CA VAL A 76 -0.13 -7.37 13.98
C VAL A 76 0.15 -8.53 14.94
N PHE A 77 0.72 -9.61 14.40
CA PHE A 77 1.19 -10.78 15.13
C PHE A 77 2.70 -10.90 14.97
N ASP A 78 3.43 -11.16 16.04
CA ASP A 78 4.88 -11.27 16.05
C ASP A 78 5.32 -12.58 16.69
N SER A 79 5.79 -13.51 15.86
CA SER A 79 6.23 -14.83 16.32
C SER A 79 7.64 -14.84 16.94
N ARG A 80 8.38 -13.74 16.85
CA ARG A 80 9.72 -13.61 17.42
C ARG A 80 10.68 -14.72 16.96
N GLN A 81 10.63 -15.05 15.67
CA GLN A 81 11.41 -16.11 15.02
C GLN A 81 11.06 -17.54 15.47
N ASP A 82 9.88 -17.73 16.02
CA ASP A 82 9.34 -19.06 16.30
C ASP A 82 8.41 -19.46 15.14
N ALA A 83 8.80 -20.49 14.40
CA ALA A 83 8.08 -20.93 13.20
C ALA A 83 6.75 -21.64 13.54
N ALA A 84 6.70 -22.37 14.65
CA ALA A 84 5.47 -23.01 15.10
C ALA A 84 4.47 -21.94 15.56
N LEU A 85 4.93 -21.00 16.36
CA LEU A 85 4.11 -19.87 16.80
C LEU A 85 3.63 -19.01 15.61
N GLN A 86 4.44 -18.85 14.57
CA GLN A 86 4.01 -18.14 13.37
C GLN A 86 2.84 -18.86 12.67
N ALA A 87 2.91 -20.18 12.54
CA ALA A 87 1.82 -20.98 11.98
C ALA A 87 0.55 -20.87 12.83
N ASP A 88 0.68 -20.97 14.16
CA ASP A 88 -0.45 -20.78 15.08
C ASP A 88 -1.07 -19.37 14.96
N MET A 89 -0.28 -18.34 14.70
CA MET A 89 -0.76 -16.99 14.49
C MET A 89 -1.53 -16.84 13.17
N VAL A 90 -1.18 -17.58 12.13
CA VAL A 90 -2.00 -17.66 10.92
C VAL A 90 -3.36 -18.29 11.25
N ASP A 91 -3.38 -19.38 12.03
CA ASP A 91 -4.63 -20.01 12.45
C ASP A 91 -5.49 -19.09 13.35
N GLN A 92 -4.85 -18.31 14.21
CA GLN A 92 -5.55 -17.27 15.00
C GLN A 92 -6.16 -16.19 14.09
N ALA A 93 -5.44 -15.73 13.06
CA ALA A 93 -5.97 -14.77 12.11
C ALA A 93 -7.18 -15.34 11.34
N ILE A 94 -7.12 -16.62 10.94
CA ILE A 94 -8.26 -17.34 10.34
C ILE A 94 -9.46 -17.34 11.30
N ALA A 95 -9.24 -17.69 12.55
CA ALA A 95 -10.29 -17.75 13.57
C ALA A 95 -10.92 -16.38 13.88
N LEU A 96 -10.15 -15.29 13.73
CA LEU A 96 -10.64 -13.91 13.88
C LEU A 96 -11.46 -13.43 12.67
N GLY A 97 -11.53 -14.22 11.60
CA GLY A 97 -12.27 -13.87 10.39
C GLY A 97 -11.72 -12.63 9.71
N VAL A 98 -10.40 -12.59 9.49
CA VAL A 98 -9.77 -11.51 8.71
C VAL A 98 -10.02 -11.72 7.22
N ASP A 99 -10.04 -10.64 6.45
CA ASP A 99 -10.23 -10.69 4.99
C ASP A 99 -8.93 -10.98 4.25
N GLY A 100 -7.80 -10.61 4.85
CA GLY A 100 -6.47 -10.82 4.27
C GLY A 100 -5.39 -11.08 5.30
N ILE A 101 -4.37 -11.83 4.90
CA ILE A 101 -3.18 -12.11 5.69
C ILE A 101 -1.94 -11.76 4.89
N ILE A 102 -1.04 -10.98 5.49
CA ILE A 102 0.32 -10.76 5.00
C ILE A 102 1.24 -11.63 5.85
N ILE A 103 1.87 -12.64 5.24
CA ILE A 103 2.89 -13.46 5.87
C ILE A 103 4.25 -12.80 5.60
N GLN A 104 4.90 -12.30 6.65
CA GLN A 104 6.16 -11.58 6.53
C GLN A 104 7.30 -12.45 7.02
N HIS A 105 8.15 -12.91 6.09
CA HIS A 105 9.21 -13.88 6.30
C HIS A 105 8.68 -15.19 6.88
N GLY A 106 9.56 -16.11 7.15
CA GLY A 106 9.21 -17.40 7.75
C GLY A 106 9.98 -18.56 7.11
N LEU A 107 9.76 -19.74 7.65
CA LEU A 107 10.30 -20.97 7.05
C LEU A 107 9.27 -21.54 6.09
N THR A 108 9.69 -21.87 4.87
CA THR A 108 8.82 -22.43 3.83
C THR A 108 8.02 -23.63 4.34
N GLU A 109 8.68 -24.54 5.05
CA GLU A 109 8.06 -25.78 5.55
C GLU A 109 6.87 -25.52 6.48
N SER A 110 6.98 -24.52 7.38
CA SER A 110 5.90 -24.21 8.32
C SER A 110 4.82 -23.32 7.68
N MET A 111 5.21 -22.43 6.77
CA MET A 111 4.27 -21.48 6.16
C MET A 111 3.49 -22.09 5.00
N GLN A 112 4.00 -23.14 4.33
CA GLN A 112 3.32 -23.78 3.22
C GLN A 112 1.91 -24.28 3.60
N GLU A 113 1.81 -25.02 4.70
CA GLU A 113 0.53 -25.56 5.17
C GLU A 113 -0.36 -24.47 5.80
N ALA A 114 0.23 -23.56 6.58
CA ALA A 114 -0.51 -22.49 7.23
C ALA A 114 -1.15 -21.54 6.19
N ALA A 115 -0.39 -21.16 5.17
CA ALA A 115 -0.89 -20.33 4.07
C ALA A 115 -1.99 -21.04 3.27
N GLN A 116 -1.86 -22.37 3.05
CA GLN A 116 -2.89 -23.14 2.38
C GLN A 116 -4.19 -23.14 3.20
N ARG A 117 -4.14 -23.35 4.52
CA ARG A 117 -5.33 -23.29 5.38
C ARG A 117 -6.04 -21.93 5.30
N ALA A 118 -5.27 -20.83 5.23
CA ALA A 118 -5.85 -19.50 5.07
C ALA A 118 -6.58 -19.35 3.72
N VAL A 119 -5.97 -19.84 2.63
CA VAL A 119 -6.60 -19.84 1.30
C VAL A 119 -7.87 -20.70 1.29
N ASP A 120 -7.83 -21.88 1.89
CA ASP A 120 -8.99 -22.80 1.99
C ASP A 120 -10.14 -22.19 2.80
N ALA A 121 -9.82 -21.33 3.77
CA ALA A 121 -10.79 -20.51 4.51
C ALA A 121 -11.34 -19.31 3.71
N GLY A 122 -10.90 -19.11 2.47
CA GLY A 122 -11.33 -18.02 1.61
C GLY A 122 -10.61 -16.69 1.85
N ILE A 123 -9.59 -16.66 2.70
CA ILE A 123 -8.82 -15.47 3.06
C ILE A 123 -7.81 -15.17 1.94
N LYS A 124 -7.63 -13.89 1.62
CA LYS A 124 -6.59 -13.45 0.68
C LYS A 124 -5.23 -13.44 1.37
N VAL A 125 -4.26 -14.14 0.80
CA VAL A 125 -2.91 -14.24 1.36
C VAL A 125 -1.91 -13.58 0.44
N VAL A 126 -0.97 -12.82 1.01
CA VAL A 126 0.23 -12.31 0.34
C VAL A 126 1.45 -12.80 1.13
N ALA A 127 2.41 -13.38 0.45
CA ALA A 127 3.69 -13.78 1.03
C ALA A 127 4.74 -12.70 0.73
N PHE A 128 5.38 -12.18 1.78
CA PHE A 128 6.48 -11.24 1.70
C PHE A 128 7.77 -11.90 2.17
N ASP A 129 8.68 -12.10 1.24
CA ASP A 129 10.01 -12.67 1.47
C ASP A 129 9.95 -14.04 2.19
N VAL A 130 9.01 -14.86 1.79
CA VAL A 130 8.86 -16.27 2.16
C VAL A 130 8.27 -17.02 0.97
N ASN A 131 8.89 -18.11 0.58
CA ASN A 131 8.45 -18.89 -0.56
C ASN A 131 7.35 -19.87 -0.15
N VAL A 132 6.15 -19.72 -0.73
CA VAL A 132 5.03 -20.67 -0.59
C VAL A 132 4.57 -21.12 -1.97
N GLU A 133 4.57 -22.41 -2.21
CA GLU A 133 4.21 -22.99 -3.51
C GLU A 133 2.68 -23.01 -3.68
N ASN A 134 2.08 -21.84 -3.89
CA ASN A 134 0.65 -21.70 -4.16
C ASN A 134 0.41 -20.56 -5.16
N LYS A 135 -0.16 -20.90 -6.33
CA LYS A 135 -0.45 -19.92 -7.39
C LYS A 135 -1.50 -18.88 -7.02
N ALA A 136 -2.31 -19.15 -5.99
CA ALA A 136 -3.30 -18.20 -5.49
C ALA A 136 -2.69 -17.14 -4.54
N ILE A 137 -1.42 -17.34 -4.13
CA ILE A 137 -0.72 -16.45 -3.20
C ILE A 137 0.30 -15.62 -3.97
N PRO A 138 0.05 -14.32 -4.18
CA PRO A 138 1.07 -13.41 -4.68
C PRO A 138 2.28 -13.37 -3.74
N GLN A 139 3.47 -13.42 -4.31
CA GLN A 139 4.72 -13.30 -3.58
C GLN A 139 5.37 -11.96 -3.90
N VAL A 140 5.84 -11.29 -2.87
CA VAL A 140 6.62 -10.05 -2.95
C VAL A 140 7.98 -10.32 -2.35
N GLU A 141 9.00 -10.33 -3.18
CA GLU A 141 10.38 -10.66 -2.79
C GLU A 141 11.38 -9.80 -3.54
N GLN A 142 12.58 -9.68 -3.00
CA GLN A 142 13.71 -9.12 -3.71
C GLN A 142 14.38 -10.21 -4.56
N SER A 143 14.94 -9.83 -5.69
CA SER A 143 15.72 -10.77 -6.51
C SER A 143 17.16 -10.84 -6.00
N ASP A 144 17.50 -11.89 -5.28
CA ASP A 144 18.88 -12.13 -4.80
C ASP A 144 19.89 -12.23 -5.96
N TYR A 145 19.46 -12.74 -7.11
CA TYR A 145 20.27 -12.76 -8.32
C TYR A 145 20.63 -11.33 -8.79
N LEU A 146 19.63 -10.43 -8.86
CA LEU A 146 19.86 -9.04 -9.27
C LEU A 146 20.69 -8.28 -8.25
N LEU A 147 20.45 -8.51 -6.96
CA LEU A 147 21.25 -7.93 -5.88
C LEU A 147 22.71 -8.36 -5.95
N GLY A 148 22.95 -9.67 -6.07
CA GLY A 148 24.32 -10.21 -6.24
C GLY A 148 25.01 -9.66 -7.48
N LYS A 149 24.31 -9.58 -8.60
CA LYS A 149 24.83 -8.99 -9.83
C LYS A 149 25.21 -7.52 -9.64
N LEU A 150 24.33 -6.71 -9.10
CA LEU A 150 24.58 -5.29 -8.85
C LEU A 150 25.75 -5.06 -7.88
N ALA A 151 25.86 -5.88 -6.83
CA ALA A 151 26.98 -5.80 -5.89
C ALA A 151 28.32 -6.07 -6.57
N LEU A 152 28.40 -7.05 -7.50
CA LEU A 152 29.61 -7.35 -8.26
C LEU A 152 29.94 -6.29 -9.31
N GLU A 153 28.94 -5.63 -9.89
CA GLU A 153 29.15 -4.56 -10.88
C GLU A 153 29.67 -3.26 -10.26
N GLN A 154 29.53 -3.10 -8.93
CA GLN A 154 29.97 -1.91 -8.20
C GLN A 154 31.23 -2.12 -7.36
N ALA A 155 31.78 -3.32 -7.33
CA ALA A 155 33.01 -3.67 -6.61
C ALA A 155 34.26 -3.44 -7.48
#